data_111f8050e686ce598a1d149436669a0b
#
_entry.id   111f8050e686ce598a1d149436669a0b
#
_cell.length_a   1.000
_cell.length_b   1.000
_cell.length_c   1.000
_cell.angle_alpha   90.00
_cell.angle_beta   90.00
_cell.angle_gamma   90.00
#
_symmetry.space_group_name_H-M   'P 1'
#
loop_
_entity.id
_entity.type
_entity.pdbx_description
1 polymer ?
#
loop_
_entity_poly.entity_id
_entity_poly.type
_entity_poly.pdbx_seq_one_letter_code
_entity_poly.pdbx_strand_id
1 'polypeptide(L)'
;MSHSDAYDVVIVGGGHNGLVAAAYLARAGRSVLVLERLGHTGGAAVSTRPYPGVDARLSRYSYLVSLLPRRIVDDLGLRFAVRKRVVSSYTPEVRGGRHTGLLVDAGSSARTRAAFARLTGSEREYESWQRFYGMTQRVAERVFPTLTEPLPTREELRARIGDDAAWQALFERPLGEAVEAAFDDDLVRGVVLTDALIGTFARAHDPSLAQNRCFLYHVVGGGTGDWDVPVGGMGALTDALADAARAAGVRIATGCEVTAIATDGTSAEVRYEGEAGESTTAARHVLVGAAPRELARLLGEEPPAPPAEGAQLKVNMLLRRLPALRDREVDPREAFSGTFHIAEGYGALEDAYRQAAAGELPHRPPSEIYCHSLTDPSILGPELAREGYQTLTLFGLHTPARLFTEDNEAARAALLRATLAELDAHLAEPITDCLAHDADGRPCIEAKTPLDLDAELRLPGGNIFHRDLAFPYAQEGTGRWGVETRHANVLLCGAGAVRGGGVSGIPGHNAAMAVLGK
;
A
#
# COMPACT_ATOMS: atom_id res chain seq x y z
N MET A 1 -31.26 -31.58 9.07
CA MET A 1 -30.29 -31.45 7.98
C MET A 1 -30.49 -30.05 7.42
N SER A 2 -29.65 -29.08 7.78
CA SER A 2 -29.69 -27.73 7.19
C SER A 2 -29.26 -27.88 5.73
N HIS A 3 -30.09 -27.41 4.79
CA HIS A 3 -29.66 -27.27 3.41
C HIS A 3 -28.43 -26.41 3.41
N SER A 4 -27.25 -26.95 3.09
CA SER A 4 -26.08 -26.15 2.83
C SER A 4 -26.37 -25.39 1.54
N ASP A 5 -26.51 -24.07 1.62
CA ASP A 5 -26.63 -23.24 0.44
C ASP A 5 -25.38 -23.49 -0.46
N ALA A 6 -25.59 -23.86 -1.70
CA ALA A 6 -24.51 -24.04 -2.65
C ALA A 6 -24.37 -22.78 -3.52
N TYR A 7 -23.14 -22.31 -3.70
CA TYR A 7 -22.82 -21.14 -4.49
C TYR A 7 -21.97 -21.52 -5.71
N ASP A 8 -22.07 -20.72 -6.79
CA ASP A 8 -21.08 -20.84 -7.87
C ASP A 8 -19.70 -20.47 -7.36
N VAL A 9 -19.62 -19.41 -6.50
CA VAL A 9 -18.35 -18.92 -5.98
C VAL A 9 -18.49 -18.53 -4.51
N VAL A 10 -17.55 -19.02 -3.70
CA VAL A 10 -17.31 -18.51 -2.34
C VAL A 10 -16.02 -17.71 -2.32
N ILE A 11 -16.05 -16.51 -1.75
CA ILE A 11 -14.88 -15.63 -1.61
C ILE A 11 -14.50 -15.53 -0.14
N VAL A 12 -13.26 -15.86 0.16
CA VAL A 12 -12.67 -15.78 1.50
C VAL A 12 -11.99 -14.44 1.66
N GLY A 13 -12.55 -13.58 2.50
CA GLY A 13 -12.10 -12.22 2.77
C GLY A 13 -12.84 -11.15 1.97
N GLY A 14 -13.43 -10.21 2.70
CA GLY A 14 -14.18 -9.05 2.19
C GLY A 14 -13.31 -7.80 2.01
N GLY A 15 -12.01 -7.94 1.73
CA GLY A 15 -11.13 -6.84 1.35
C GLY A 15 -11.46 -6.29 -0.05
N HIS A 16 -10.88 -5.14 -0.43
CA HIS A 16 -11.17 -4.46 -1.71
C HIS A 16 -11.07 -5.39 -2.93
N ASN A 17 -10.08 -6.26 -2.99
CA ASN A 17 -9.91 -7.22 -4.10
C ASN A 17 -11.02 -8.28 -4.12
N GLY A 18 -11.38 -8.84 -2.97
CA GLY A 18 -12.47 -9.81 -2.86
C GLY A 18 -13.82 -9.20 -3.26
N LEU A 19 -14.08 -7.94 -2.87
CA LEU A 19 -15.28 -7.21 -3.26
C LEU A 19 -15.34 -6.92 -4.77
N VAL A 20 -14.20 -6.60 -5.40
CA VAL A 20 -14.11 -6.45 -6.86
C VAL A 20 -14.45 -7.77 -7.54
N ALA A 21 -13.84 -8.89 -7.14
CA ALA A 21 -14.12 -10.20 -7.69
C ALA A 21 -15.61 -10.56 -7.55
N ALA A 22 -16.18 -10.33 -6.36
CA ALA A 22 -17.58 -10.59 -6.08
C ALA A 22 -18.52 -9.81 -7.01
N ALA A 23 -18.28 -8.52 -7.20
CA ALA A 23 -19.10 -7.67 -8.03
C ALA A 23 -19.05 -8.08 -9.51
N TYR A 24 -17.88 -8.38 -10.07
CA TYR A 24 -17.74 -8.87 -11.45
C TYR A 24 -18.45 -10.21 -11.66
N LEU A 25 -18.30 -11.16 -10.76
CA LEU A 25 -18.89 -12.50 -10.86
C LEU A 25 -20.41 -12.43 -10.75
N ALA A 26 -20.95 -11.68 -9.79
CA ALA A 26 -22.40 -11.53 -9.63
C ALA A 26 -23.04 -10.83 -10.81
N ARG A 27 -22.41 -9.79 -11.39
CA ARG A 27 -22.87 -9.15 -12.64
C ARG A 27 -22.85 -10.09 -13.84
N ALA A 28 -22.00 -11.11 -13.81
CA ALA A 28 -21.98 -12.17 -14.82
C ALA A 28 -22.98 -13.31 -14.52
N GLY A 29 -23.89 -13.12 -13.56
CA GLY A 29 -24.96 -14.07 -13.21
C GLY A 29 -24.52 -15.24 -12.32
N ARG A 30 -23.38 -15.14 -11.65
CA ARG A 30 -22.92 -16.15 -10.69
C ARG A 30 -23.51 -15.88 -9.31
N SER A 31 -23.91 -16.95 -8.60
CA SER A 31 -24.25 -16.87 -7.19
C SER A 31 -22.96 -16.75 -6.36
N VAL A 32 -22.83 -15.68 -5.57
CA VAL A 32 -21.59 -15.35 -4.84
C VAL A 32 -21.86 -15.13 -3.36
N LEU A 33 -21.06 -15.81 -2.50
CA LEU A 33 -20.97 -15.58 -1.07
C LEU A 33 -19.58 -15.05 -0.72
N VAL A 34 -19.52 -13.92 0.00
CA VAL A 34 -18.31 -13.42 0.63
C VAL A 34 -18.35 -13.73 2.12
N LEU A 35 -17.31 -14.38 2.64
CA LEU A 35 -17.10 -14.65 4.06
C LEU A 35 -15.97 -13.78 4.57
N GLU A 36 -16.29 -12.84 5.47
CA GLU A 36 -15.34 -11.91 6.08
C GLU A 36 -15.24 -12.16 7.58
N ARG A 37 -14.02 -12.36 8.08
CA ARG A 37 -13.74 -12.65 9.50
C ARG A 37 -14.10 -11.48 10.42
N LEU A 38 -13.78 -10.26 9.98
CA LEU A 38 -14.06 -9.06 10.77
C LEU A 38 -15.55 -8.69 10.71
N GLY A 39 -16.03 -7.90 11.66
CA GLY A 39 -17.39 -7.37 11.67
C GLY A 39 -17.69 -6.35 10.56
N HIS A 40 -16.74 -6.09 9.68
CA HIS A 40 -16.85 -5.12 8.58
C HIS A 40 -16.02 -5.57 7.37
N THR A 41 -16.38 -5.09 6.18
CA THR A 41 -15.61 -5.26 4.95
C THR A 41 -14.50 -4.20 4.84
N GLY A 42 -13.58 -4.39 3.87
CA GLY A 42 -12.55 -3.43 3.47
C GLY A 42 -11.11 -3.91 3.69
N GLY A 43 -10.89 -4.87 4.61
CA GLY A 43 -9.55 -5.37 4.91
C GLY A 43 -8.60 -4.24 5.37
N ALA A 44 -7.46 -4.07 4.70
CA ALA A 44 -6.52 -2.98 4.98
C ALA A 44 -6.93 -1.62 4.38
N ALA A 45 -8.03 -1.54 3.61
CA ALA A 45 -8.51 -0.31 3.00
C ALA A 45 -9.75 0.22 3.73
N VAL A 46 -9.58 0.59 4.99
CA VAL A 46 -10.66 1.06 5.88
C VAL A 46 -10.37 2.43 6.46
N SER A 47 -11.44 3.17 6.76
CA SER A 47 -11.38 4.40 7.56
C SER A 47 -12.04 4.15 8.91
N THR A 48 -11.35 4.50 9.99
CA THR A 48 -11.83 4.30 11.37
C THR A 48 -11.79 5.60 12.17
N ARG A 49 -12.51 5.64 13.28
CA ARG A 49 -12.39 6.67 14.31
C ARG A 49 -11.63 6.07 15.50
N PRO A 50 -10.28 6.12 15.50
CA PRO A 50 -9.49 5.41 16.50
C PRO A 50 -9.48 6.10 17.87
N TYR A 51 -9.90 7.36 17.97
CA TYR A 51 -9.80 8.16 19.18
C TYR A 51 -11.19 8.38 19.80
N PRO A 52 -11.43 7.94 21.04
CA PRO A 52 -12.72 8.11 21.72
C PRO A 52 -13.21 9.55 21.76
N GLY A 53 -14.46 9.77 21.36
CA GLY A 53 -15.09 11.09 21.38
C GLY A 53 -14.61 12.08 20.32
N VAL A 54 -13.73 11.66 19.41
CA VAL A 54 -13.16 12.52 18.36
C VAL A 54 -13.79 12.18 17.01
N ASP A 55 -14.40 13.15 16.35
CA ASP A 55 -15.02 12.97 15.02
C ASP A 55 -13.99 13.18 13.90
N ALA A 56 -12.98 12.31 13.87
CA ALA A 56 -11.99 12.24 12.80
C ALA A 56 -11.89 10.80 12.27
N ARG A 57 -12.07 10.63 10.96
CA ARG A 57 -11.88 9.34 10.27
C ARG A 57 -10.51 9.28 9.65
N LEU A 58 -9.69 8.34 10.10
CA LEU A 58 -8.35 8.13 9.56
C LEU A 58 -8.34 6.87 8.69
N SER A 59 -7.66 6.94 7.56
CA SER A 59 -7.30 5.77 6.76
C SER A 59 -6.26 4.97 7.54
N ARG A 60 -6.72 3.90 8.21
CA ARG A 60 -5.96 3.29 9.31
C ARG A 60 -4.67 2.61 8.85
N TYR A 61 -4.70 1.96 7.69
CA TYR A 61 -3.58 1.19 7.15
C TYR A 61 -3.11 1.76 5.80
N SER A 62 -3.88 1.56 4.74
CA SER A 62 -3.63 2.17 3.42
C SER A 62 -4.31 3.55 3.34
N TYR A 63 -3.72 4.50 2.60
CA TYR A 63 -4.11 5.91 2.68
C TYR A 63 -4.13 6.67 1.36
N LEU A 64 -3.52 6.15 0.29
CA LEU A 64 -3.52 6.76 -1.05
C LEU A 64 -3.91 5.72 -2.11
N VAL A 65 -4.38 6.21 -3.26
CA VAL A 65 -4.79 5.40 -4.41
C VAL A 65 -3.98 5.77 -5.64
N SER A 66 -3.35 4.79 -6.27
CA SER A 66 -2.62 4.94 -7.54
C SER A 66 -2.96 3.82 -8.51
N LEU A 67 -2.96 2.58 -8.02
CA LEU A 67 -3.04 1.37 -8.84
C LEU A 67 -4.47 0.95 -9.23
N LEU A 68 -5.52 1.64 -8.79
CA LEU A 68 -6.91 1.28 -9.13
C LEU A 68 -7.21 1.66 -10.59
N PRO A 69 -7.39 0.67 -11.52
CA PRO A 69 -7.66 0.98 -12.91
C PRO A 69 -9.02 1.66 -13.08
N ARG A 70 -9.07 2.69 -13.91
CA ARG A 70 -10.31 3.38 -14.28
C ARG A 70 -11.36 2.41 -14.80
N ARG A 71 -10.92 1.39 -15.55
CA ARG A 71 -11.79 0.32 -16.04
C ARG A 71 -12.60 -0.34 -14.92
N ILE A 72 -11.99 -0.67 -13.78
CA ILE A 72 -12.71 -1.30 -12.65
C ILE A 72 -13.74 -0.32 -12.08
N VAL A 73 -13.40 0.96 -11.96
CA VAL A 73 -14.33 2.00 -11.48
C VAL A 73 -15.53 2.11 -12.41
N ASP A 74 -15.29 2.18 -13.71
CA ASP A 74 -16.33 2.35 -14.73
C ASP A 74 -17.18 1.07 -14.90
N ASP A 75 -16.54 -0.09 -15.01
CA ASP A 75 -17.23 -1.38 -15.15
C ASP A 75 -18.17 -1.65 -13.97
N LEU A 76 -17.76 -1.31 -12.76
CA LEU A 76 -18.54 -1.53 -11.54
C LEU A 76 -19.48 -0.35 -11.20
N GLY A 77 -19.37 0.78 -11.91
CA GLY A 77 -20.17 1.98 -11.67
C GLY A 77 -19.94 2.55 -10.26
N LEU A 78 -18.70 2.55 -9.81
CA LEU A 78 -18.36 2.97 -8.43
C LEU A 78 -18.59 4.47 -8.23
N ARG A 79 -19.32 4.82 -7.19
CA ARG A 79 -19.45 6.20 -6.71
C ARG A 79 -18.28 6.54 -5.80
N PHE A 80 -17.13 6.78 -6.40
CA PHE A 80 -15.88 7.04 -5.72
C PHE A 80 -15.13 8.17 -6.41
N ALA A 81 -14.55 9.07 -5.64
CA ALA A 81 -13.79 10.20 -6.13
C ALA A 81 -12.42 10.29 -5.46
N VAL A 82 -11.46 10.81 -6.19
CA VAL A 82 -10.11 11.12 -5.69
C VAL A 82 -9.79 12.60 -5.94
N ARG A 83 -8.87 13.15 -5.17
CA ARG A 83 -8.28 14.49 -5.38
C ARG A 83 -6.79 14.36 -5.61
N LYS A 84 -6.31 15.05 -6.64
CA LYS A 84 -4.87 15.14 -6.91
C LYS A 84 -4.17 15.98 -5.85
N ARG A 85 -2.96 15.58 -5.50
CA ARG A 85 -2.06 16.38 -4.67
C ARG A 85 -1.38 17.44 -5.54
N VAL A 86 -1.27 18.67 -5.05
CA VAL A 86 -0.58 19.77 -5.73
C VAL A 86 0.93 19.61 -5.60
N VAL A 87 1.39 19.23 -4.41
CA VAL A 87 2.80 18.93 -4.13
C VAL A 87 2.98 17.42 -4.13
N SER A 88 3.99 16.91 -4.84
CA SER A 88 4.36 15.50 -4.81
C SER A 88 5.05 15.16 -3.50
N SER A 89 6.11 15.91 -3.16
CA SER A 89 6.86 15.65 -1.94
C SER A 89 7.61 16.90 -1.43
N TYR A 90 7.92 16.86 -0.13
CA TYR A 90 8.92 17.71 0.50
C TYR A 90 9.85 16.87 1.37
N THR A 91 11.14 16.96 1.12
CA THR A 91 12.17 16.24 1.88
C THR A 91 13.09 17.24 2.55
N PRO A 92 12.93 17.47 3.88
CA PRO A 92 13.78 18.40 4.62
C PRO A 92 15.18 17.83 4.81
N GLU A 93 16.16 18.74 4.88
CA GLU A 93 17.55 18.43 5.13
C GLU A 93 18.27 19.55 5.89
N VAL A 94 19.42 19.21 6.48
CA VAL A 94 20.33 20.18 7.08
C VAL A 94 21.64 20.18 6.31
N ARG A 95 21.92 21.27 5.56
CA ARG A 95 23.17 21.46 4.81
C ARG A 95 23.94 22.65 5.35
N GLY A 96 25.21 22.43 5.73
CA GLY A 96 26.05 23.51 6.26
C GLY A 96 25.46 24.20 7.52
N GLY A 97 24.70 23.48 8.33
CA GLY A 97 24.01 24.02 9.51
C GLY A 97 22.73 24.81 9.20
N ARG A 98 22.29 24.86 7.95
CA ARG A 98 21.05 25.51 7.52
C ARG A 98 19.97 24.47 7.23
N HIS A 99 18.77 24.70 7.77
CA HIS A 99 17.58 23.93 7.40
C HIS A 99 17.13 24.33 6.01
N THR A 100 16.95 23.35 5.14
CA THR A 100 16.51 23.46 3.75
C THR A 100 15.73 22.20 3.38
N GLY A 101 15.38 22.03 2.11
CA GLY A 101 14.74 20.81 1.63
C GLY A 101 14.48 20.81 0.14
N LEU A 102 14.09 19.67 -0.38
CA LEU A 102 13.68 19.46 -1.75
C LEU A 102 12.15 19.44 -1.83
N LEU A 103 11.56 20.49 -2.41
CA LEU A 103 10.15 20.56 -2.72
C LEU A 103 9.92 20.15 -4.18
N VAL A 104 9.14 19.07 -4.40
CA VAL A 104 8.71 18.63 -5.73
C VAL A 104 7.24 19.02 -5.92
N ASP A 105 6.99 20.06 -6.70
CA ASP A 105 5.68 20.61 -6.99
C ASP A 105 5.14 20.01 -8.31
N ALA A 106 4.11 19.16 -8.22
CA ALA A 106 3.48 18.53 -9.38
C ALA A 106 2.78 19.56 -10.30
N GLY A 107 2.35 20.69 -9.73
CA GLY A 107 1.67 21.76 -10.45
C GLY A 107 2.62 22.76 -11.12
N SER A 108 3.92 22.75 -10.76
CA SER A 108 4.86 23.78 -11.22
C SER A 108 6.29 23.26 -11.41
N SER A 109 6.63 22.98 -12.67
CA SER A 109 8.01 22.61 -13.04
C SER A 109 9.04 23.70 -12.72
N ALA A 110 8.65 24.97 -12.77
CA ALA A 110 9.53 26.08 -12.44
C ALA A 110 9.89 26.11 -10.94
N ARG A 111 8.91 25.85 -10.05
CA ARG A 111 9.16 25.77 -8.61
C ARG A 111 10.02 24.55 -8.26
N THR A 112 9.74 23.40 -8.85
CA THR A 112 10.56 22.20 -8.69
C THR A 112 12.00 22.44 -9.14
N ARG A 113 12.21 23.03 -10.33
CA ARG A 113 13.54 23.38 -10.83
C ARG A 113 14.29 24.31 -9.86
N ALA A 114 13.60 25.34 -9.35
CA ALA A 114 14.20 26.27 -8.39
C ALA A 114 14.57 25.57 -7.07
N ALA A 115 13.76 24.60 -6.60
CA ALA A 115 14.07 23.82 -5.40
C ALA A 115 15.32 22.94 -5.59
N PHE A 116 15.46 22.28 -6.74
CA PHE A 116 16.67 21.54 -7.10
C PHE A 116 17.91 22.45 -7.15
N ALA A 117 17.82 23.57 -7.84
CA ALA A 117 18.93 24.53 -7.96
C ALA A 117 19.35 25.08 -6.58
N ARG A 118 18.39 25.38 -5.71
CA ARG A 118 18.65 25.82 -4.33
C ARG A 118 19.36 24.74 -3.52
N LEU A 119 18.93 23.47 -3.64
CA LEU A 119 19.46 22.35 -2.88
C LEU A 119 20.87 21.95 -3.35
N THR A 120 21.07 21.83 -4.67
CA THR A 120 22.27 21.21 -5.27
C THR A 120 23.24 22.23 -5.87
N GLY A 121 22.84 23.50 -5.95
CA GLY A 121 23.64 24.58 -6.56
C GLY A 121 23.61 24.60 -8.10
N SER A 122 22.83 23.71 -8.74
CA SER A 122 22.70 23.68 -10.21
C SER A 122 21.34 23.07 -10.64
N GLU A 123 21.00 23.27 -11.94
CA GLU A 123 19.80 22.65 -12.54
C GLU A 123 20.04 21.23 -13.08
N ARG A 124 21.27 20.73 -13.04
CA ARG A 124 21.66 19.43 -13.62
C ARG A 124 20.87 18.26 -13.02
N GLU A 125 20.70 18.25 -11.70
CA GLU A 125 19.92 17.22 -11.00
C GLU A 125 18.45 17.24 -11.42
N TYR A 126 17.87 18.42 -11.63
CA TYR A 126 16.51 18.55 -12.14
C TYR A 126 16.36 18.00 -13.57
N GLU A 127 17.33 18.25 -14.44
CA GLU A 127 17.33 17.68 -15.79
C GLU A 127 17.45 16.15 -15.76
N SER A 128 18.28 15.61 -14.85
CA SER A 128 18.38 14.17 -14.61
C SER A 128 17.08 13.59 -14.07
N TRP A 129 16.42 14.29 -13.14
CA TRP A 129 15.10 13.96 -12.62
C TRP A 129 14.06 13.85 -13.73
N GLN A 130 13.99 14.84 -14.61
CA GLN A 130 13.07 14.80 -15.75
C GLN A 130 13.33 13.65 -16.71
N ARG A 131 14.60 13.32 -16.97
CA ARG A 131 14.96 12.18 -17.84
C ARG A 131 14.57 10.85 -17.19
N PHE A 132 14.87 10.69 -15.89
CA PHE A 132 14.59 9.47 -15.16
C PHE A 132 13.08 9.22 -15.05
N TYR A 133 12.31 10.19 -14.58
CA TYR A 133 10.85 10.04 -14.48
C TYR A 133 10.15 10.05 -15.85
N GLY A 134 10.71 10.68 -16.86
CA GLY A 134 10.25 10.51 -18.25
C GLY A 134 10.43 9.08 -18.77
N MET A 135 11.51 8.39 -18.37
CA MET A 135 11.69 6.97 -18.65
C MET A 135 10.64 6.11 -17.91
N THR A 136 10.46 6.33 -16.60
CA THR A 136 9.49 5.55 -15.80
C THR A 136 8.07 5.75 -16.31
N GLN A 137 7.69 6.97 -16.71
CA GLN A 137 6.39 7.27 -17.28
C GLN A 137 6.14 6.49 -18.59
N ARG A 138 7.12 6.45 -19.51
CA ARG A 138 6.97 5.65 -20.74
C ARG A 138 6.76 4.16 -20.44
N VAL A 139 7.44 3.63 -19.43
CA VAL A 139 7.24 2.25 -18.95
C VAL A 139 5.85 2.09 -18.35
N ALA A 140 5.40 3.03 -17.50
CA ALA A 140 4.08 3.02 -16.88
C ALA A 140 2.95 2.97 -17.92
N GLU A 141 3.01 3.80 -18.95
CA GLU A 141 2.04 3.85 -20.05
C GLU A 141 1.92 2.52 -20.81
N ARG A 142 2.97 1.72 -20.83
CA ARG A 142 3.01 0.41 -21.50
C ARG A 142 2.64 -0.75 -20.61
N VAL A 143 3.02 -0.68 -19.33
CA VAL A 143 2.81 -1.75 -18.34
C VAL A 143 1.42 -1.70 -17.73
N PHE A 144 0.97 -0.51 -17.29
CA PHE A 144 -0.27 -0.38 -16.53
C PHE A 144 -1.51 -0.97 -17.22
N PRO A 145 -1.75 -0.77 -18.54
CA PRO A 145 -2.90 -1.38 -19.22
C PRO A 145 -2.89 -2.92 -19.18
N THR A 146 -1.69 -3.54 -19.11
CA THR A 146 -1.57 -5.01 -19.12
C THR A 146 -2.02 -5.64 -17.80
N LEU A 147 -2.12 -4.86 -16.73
CA LEU A 147 -2.41 -5.39 -15.39
C LEU A 147 -3.81 -6.02 -15.28
N THR A 148 -4.74 -5.66 -16.16
CA THR A 148 -6.09 -6.23 -16.26
C THR A 148 -6.30 -7.09 -17.53
N GLU A 149 -5.21 -7.53 -18.17
CA GLU A 149 -5.18 -8.47 -19.29
C GLU A 149 -4.62 -9.83 -18.83
N PRO A 150 -4.71 -10.92 -19.62
CA PRO A 150 -3.90 -12.12 -19.38
C PRO A 150 -2.42 -11.77 -19.21
N LEU A 151 -1.68 -12.55 -18.42
CA LEU A 151 -0.26 -12.30 -18.21
C LEU A 151 0.51 -12.35 -19.53
N PRO A 152 1.22 -11.27 -19.94
CA PRO A 152 2.15 -11.36 -21.03
C PRO A 152 3.35 -12.24 -20.64
N THR A 153 4.02 -12.85 -21.59
CA THR A 153 5.35 -13.39 -21.35
C THR A 153 6.36 -12.26 -21.08
N ARG A 154 7.53 -12.61 -20.55
CA ARG A 154 8.60 -11.64 -20.32
C ARG A 154 9.05 -10.94 -21.61
N GLU A 155 9.15 -11.70 -22.70
CA GLU A 155 9.51 -11.21 -24.04
C GLU A 155 8.45 -10.29 -24.63
N GLU A 156 7.15 -10.63 -24.47
CA GLU A 156 6.04 -9.80 -24.92
C GLU A 156 6.00 -8.47 -24.18
N LEU A 157 6.20 -8.49 -22.85
CA LEU A 157 6.23 -7.25 -22.05
C LEU A 157 7.42 -6.38 -22.45
N ARG A 158 8.63 -6.96 -22.60
CA ARG A 158 9.83 -6.25 -23.08
C ARG A 158 9.61 -5.62 -24.45
N ALA A 159 9.03 -6.38 -25.40
CA ALA A 159 8.70 -5.85 -26.71
C ALA A 159 7.67 -4.72 -26.65
N ARG A 160 6.67 -4.82 -25.76
CA ARG A 160 5.65 -3.79 -25.55
C ARG A 160 6.26 -2.50 -24.97
N ILE A 161 7.19 -2.60 -24.04
CA ILE A 161 7.92 -1.46 -23.48
C ILE A 161 8.78 -0.80 -24.58
N GLY A 162 9.50 -1.59 -25.38
CA GLY A 162 10.25 -1.11 -26.54
C GLY A 162 11.42 -0.18 -26.22
N ASP A 163 11.93 -0.20 -24.99
CA ASP A 163 13.07 0.58 -24.49
C ASP A 163 14.01 -0.35 -23.70
N ASP A 164 15.06 -0.82 -24.36
CA ASP A 164 16.00 -1.77 -23.76
C ASP A 164 16.77 -1.19 -22.57
N ALA A 165 17.04 0.11 -22.57
CA ALA A 165 17.72 0.77 -21.45
C ALA A 165 16.80 0.81 -20.21
N ALA A 166 15.53 1.16 -20.40
CA ALA A 166 14.54 1.13 -19.33
C ALA A 166 14.30 -0.31 -18.83
N TRP A 167 14.28 -1.29 -19.74
CA TRP A 167 14.18 -2.70 -19.37
C TRP A 167 15.33 -3.15 -18.49
N GLN A 168 16.58 -2.85 -18.89
CA GLN A 168 17.76 -3.18 -18.09
C GLN A 168 17.71 -2.52 -16.71
N ALA A 169 17.34 -1.24 -16.65
CA ALA A 169 17.32 -0.46 -15.41
C ALA A 169 16.26 -0.95 -14.41
N LEU A 170 15.07 -1.35 -14.88
CA LEU A 170 13.93 -1.62 -14.01
C LEU A 170 13.63 -3.11 -13.81
N PHE A 171 14.11 -4.01 -14.72
CA PHE A 171 13.74 -5.43 -14.70
C PHE A 171 14.92 -6.38 -14.59
N GLU A 172 16.18 -5.94 -14.87
CA GLU A 172 17.33 -6.83 -14.97
C GLU A 172 18.44 -6.53 -13.96
N ARG A 173 18.63 -5.26 -13.62
CA ARG A 173 19.70 -4.80 -12.73
C ARG A 173 19.14 -4.15 -11.48
N PRO A 174 19.87 -4.22 -10.35
CA PRO A 174 19.46 -3.51 -9.14
C PRO A 174 19.20 -2.03 -9.41
N LEU A 175 18.07 -1.53 -8.90
CA LEU A 175 17.63 -0.14 -9.11
C LEU A 175 18.69 0.89 -8.69
N GLY A 176 19.52 0.56 -7.67
CA GLY A 176 20.60 1.42 -7.20
C GLY A 176 21.58 1.80 -8.33
N GLU A 177 21.87 0.89 -9.27
CA GLU A 177 22.74 1.19 -10.42
C GLU A 177 22.15 2.32 -11.30
N ALA A 178 20.85 2.28 -11.56
CA ALA A 178 20.18 3.29 -12.38
C ALA A 178 20.07 4.63 -11.64
N VAL A 179 19.80 4.60 -10.33
CA VAL A 179 19.73 5.79 -9.48
C VAL A 179 21.09 6.47 -9.38
N GLU A 180 22.16 5.73 -9.11
CA GLU A 180 23.52 6.25 -9.00
C GLU A 180 24.06 6.79 -10.34
N ALA A 181 23.68 6.17 -11.46
CA ALA A 181 24.03 6.66 -12.78
C ALA A 181 23.28 7.94 -13.20
N ALA A 182 22.09 8.15 -12.66
CA ALA A 182 21.24 9.30 -13.00
C ALA A 182 21.54 10.54 -12.16
N PHE A 183 21.89 10.37 -10.88
CA PHE A 183 21.95 11.44 -9.88
C PHE A 183 23.27 11.43 -9.11
N ASP A 184 23.76 12.61 -8.77
CA ASP A 184 24.97 12.80 -7.96
C ASP A 184 24.61 13.11 -6.48
N ASP A 185 23.50 13.78 -6.22
CA ASP A 185 23.09 14.26 -4.89
C ASP A 185 22.46 13.12 -4.05
N ASP A 186 22.93 12.97 -2.80
CA ASP A 186 22.49 11.91 -1.88
C ASP A 186 20.99 11.99 -1.57
N LEU A 187 20.46 13.21 -1.33
CA LEU A 187 19.05 13.39 -1.02
C LEU A 187 18.17 13.08 -2.23
N VAL A 188 18.59 13.51 -3.44
CA VAL A 188 17.85 13.22 -4.68
C VAL A 188 17.80 11.72 -4.94
N ARG A 189 18.91 11.00 -4.77
CA ARG A 189 18.97 9.54 -4.86
C ARG A 189 18.02 8.87 -3.87
N GLY A 190 18.00 9.36 -2.65
CA GLY A 190 17.16 8.83 -1.58
C GLY A 190 15.68 8.98 -1.89
N VAL A 191 15.24 10.17 -2.32
CA VAL A 191 13.85 10.45 -2.71
C VAL A 191 13.38 9.54 -3.85
N VAL A 192 14.26 9.22 -4.81
CA VAL A 192 13.92 8.27 -5.88
C VAL A 192 13.84 6.84 -5.34
N LEU A 193 14.78 6.44 -4.47
CA LEU A 193 14.85 5.07 -3.95
C LEU A 193 13.71 4.74 -2.99
N THR A 194 13.13 5.72 -2.31
CA THR A 194 12.11 5.49 -1.28
C THR A 194 10.91 4.70 -1.82
N ASP A 195 10.43 4.99 -3.04
CA ASP A 195 9.35 4.25 -3.71
C ASP A 195 9.67 2.74 -3.90
N ALA A 196 10.95 2.37 -3.83
CA ALA A 196 11.40 0.99 -3.95
C ALA A 196 11.38 0.22 -2.62
N LEU A 197 11.12 0.91 -1.50
CA LEU A 197 11.30 0.37 -0.15
C LEU A 197 9.99 0.31 0.65
N ILE A 198 8.91 0.89 0.13
CA ILE A 198 7.61 0.95 0.81
C ILE A 198 7.05 -0.47 1.00
N GLY A 199 7.02 -0.94 2.25
CA GLY A 199 6.59 -2.29 2.58
C GLY A 199 7.53 -3.41 2.14
N THR A 200 8.73 -3.08 1.65
CA THR A 200 9.74 -4.02 1.15
C THR A 200 11.04 -3.85 1.92
N PHE A 201 11.54 -4.93 2.53
CA PHE A 201 12.85 -4.94 3.18
C PHE A 201 13.93 -5.31 2.18
N ALA A 202 14.50 -4.31 1.53
CA ALA A 202 15.56 -4.47 0.55
C ALA A 202 16.51 -3.27 0.60
N ARG A 203 17.68 -3.40 -0.02
CA ARG A 203 18.64 -2.31 -0.23
C ARG A 203 18.70 -1.93 -1.70
N ALA A 204 19.32 -0.79 -2.01
CA ALA A 204 19.42 -0.28 -3.38
C ALA A 204 19.99 -1.29 -4.39
N HIS A 205 21.00 -2.06 -3.96
CA HIS A 205 21.72 -3.08 -4.76
C HIS A 205 21.32 -4.51 -4.39
N ASP A 206 20.07 -4.74 -3.98
CA ASP A 206 19.62 -6.10 -3.68
C ASP A 206 19.55 -6.95 -4.95
N PRO A 207 20.31 -8.08 -5.03
CA PRO A 207 20.36 -8.90 -6.23
C PRO A 207 19.04 -9.65 -6.51
N SER A 208 18.15 -9.75 -5.53
CA SER A 208 16.81 -10.33 -5.71
C SER A 208 15.89 -9.48 -6.55
N LEU A 209 16.21 -8.21 -6.77
CA LEU A 209 15.38 -7.20 -7.42
C LEU A 209 14.01 -6.95 -6.73
N ALA A 210 13.91 -7.21 -5.42
CA ALA A 210 12.71 -6.93 -4.65
C ALA A 210 12.40 -5.43 -4.67
N GLN A 211 13.40 -4.57 -4.50
CA GLN A 211 13.30 -3.12 -4.63
C GLN A 211 12.84 -2.66 -6.01
N ASN A 212 13.27 -3.34 -7.09
CA ASN A 212 12.82 -3.01 -8.45
C ASN A 212 11.33 -3.29 -8.62
N ARG A 213 10.85 -4.45 -8.11
CA ARG A 213 9.43 -4.79 -8.16
C ARG A 213 8.58 -3.82 -7.36
N CYS A 214 9.04 -3.44 -6.16
CA CYS A 214 8.37 -2.43 -5.34
C CYS A 214 8.32 -1.08 -6.06
N PHE A 215 9.44 -0.59 -6.57
CA PHE A 215 9.53 0.64 -7.35
C PHE A 215 8.58 0.63 -8.54
N LEU A 216 8.58 -0.45 -9.34
CA LEU A 216 7.72 -0.56 -10.51
C LEU A 216 6.25 -0.34 -10.15
N TYR A 217 5.74 -1.01 -9.12
CA TYR A 217 4.34 -0.84 -8.70
C TYR A 217 4.03 0.54 -8.13
N HIS A 218 5.02 1.26 -7.60
CA HIS A 218 4.83 2.64 -7.15
C HIS A 218 4.80 3.65 -8.30
N VAL A 219 5.52 3.39 -9.40
CA VAL A 219 5.62 4.35 -10.52
C VAL A 219 4.70 4.02 -11.71
N VAL A 220 4.02 2.87 -11.73
CA VAL A 220 3.15 2.52 -12.88
C VAL A 220 1.68 2.90 -12.69
N GLY A 221 1.26 3.25 -11.49
CA GLY A 221 -0.15 3.52 -11.17
C GLY A 221 -0.79 4.53 -12.11
N GLY A 222 -1.99 4.23 -12.60
CA GLY A 222 -2.72 5.08 -13.55
C GLY A 222 -2.02 5.31 -14.89
N GLY A 223 -0.85 4.70 -15.13
CA GLY A 223 0.03 4.99 -16.26
C GLY A 223 0.85 6.29 -16.08
N THR A 224 0.77 6.94 -14.93
CA THR A 224 1.45 8.21 -14.61
C THR A 224 2.32 8.13 -13.36
N GLY A 225 2.05 7.17 -12.47
CA GLY A 225 2.68 7.07 -11.14
C GLY A 225 2.11 8.07 -10.11
N ASP A 226 1.01 8.75 -10.43
CA ASP A 226 0.35 9.66 -9.49
C ASP A 226 -0.27 8.91 -8.32
N TRP A 227 -0.18 9.48 -7.13
CA TRP A 227 -0.82 8.99 -5.91
C TRP A 227 -1.85 10.01 -5.44
N ASP A 228 -3.11 9.63 -5.54
CA ASP A 228 -4.26 10.50 -5.27
C ASP A 228 -4.87 10.24 -3.89
N VAL A 229 -5.53 11.26 -3.34
CA VAL A 229 -6.21 11.22 -2.05
C VAL A 229 -7.67 10.79 -2.24
N PRO A 230 -8.10 9.67 -1.63
CA PRO A 230 -9.50 9.25 -1.69
C PRO A 230 -10.39 10.19 -0.89
N VAL A 231 -11.45 10.71 -1.51
CA VAL A 231 -12.44 11.57 -0.84
C VAL A 231 -13.25 10.76 0.16
N GLY A 232 -13.26 11.19 1.42
CA GLY A 232 -13.85 10.45 2.53
C GLY A 232 -12.97 9.38 3.15
N GLY A 233 -11.69 9.34 2.74
CA GLY A 233 -10.71 8.34 3.18
C GLY A 233 -10.81 7.01 2.42
N MET A 234 -9.92 6.10 2.73
CA MET A 234 -9.82 4.81 2.03
C MET A 234 -11.07 3.94 2.19
N GLY A 235 -11.76 4.05 3.32
CA GLY A 235 -13.02 3.34 3.56
C GLY A 235 -14.11 3.70 2.55
N ALA A 236 -14.13 4.93 2.01
CA ALA A 236 -15.12 5.33 1.02
C ALA A 236 -15.03 4.48 -0.28
N LEU A 237 -13.82 4.06 -0.67
CA LEU A 237 -13.62 3.14 -1.81
C LEU A 237 -14.21 1.76 -1.50
N THR A 238 -13.90 1.21 -0.34
CA THR A 238 -14.35 -0.16 0.00
C THR A 238 -15.83 -0.22 0.31
N ASP A 239 -16.42 0.86 0.85
CA ASP A 239 -17.87 1.00 1.00
C ASP A 239 -18.56 1.02 -0.38
N ALA A 240 -18.04 1.80 -1.34
CA ALA A 240 -18.56 1.82 -2.71
C ALA A 240 -18.46 0.44 -3.41
N LEU A 241 -17.36 -0.30 -3.16
CA LEU A 241 -17.19 -1.67 -3.68
C LEU A 241 -18.19 -2.65 -3.04
N ALA A 242 -18.38 -2.58 -1.73
CA ALA A 242 -19.34 -3.42 -1.02
C ALA A 242 -20.79 -3.14 -1.47
N ASP A 243 -21.12 -1.87 -1.70
CA ASP A 243 -22.44 -1.47 -2.21
C ASP A 243 -22.65 -1.96 -3.66
N ALA A 244 -21.65 -1.84 -4.52
CA ALA A 244 -21.71 -2.37 -5.88
C ALA A 244 -21.87 -3.91 -5.90
N ALA A 245 -21.19 -4.61 -5.01
CA ALA A 245 -21.32 -6.05 -4.84
C ALA A 245 -22.74 -6.45 -4.37
N ARG A 246 -23.25 -5.78 -3.32
CA ARG A 246 -24.61 -6.00 -2.81
C ARG A 246 -25.68 -5.70 -3.86
N ALA A 247 -25.54 -4.59 -4.59
CA ALA A 247 -26.44 -4.22 -5.70
C ALA A 247 -26.46 -5.25 -6.82
N ALA A 248 -25.36 -5.99 -7.03
CA ALA A 248 -25.27 -7.10 -7.97
C ALA A 248 -25.82 -8.43 -7.42
N GLY A 249 -26.30 -8.47 -6.16
CA GLY A 249 -26.87 -9.66 -5.54
C GLY A 249 -25.89 -10.54 -4.75
N VAL A 250 -24.69 -10.02 -4.45
CA VAL A 250 -23.71 -10.74 -3.60
C VAL A 250 -24.22 -10.81 -2.15
N ARG A 251 -24.16 -12.00 -1.57
CA ARG A 251 -24.32 -12.18 -0.13
C ARG A 251 -22.97 -11.94 0.55
N ILE A 252 -22.91 -10.98 1.46
CA ILE A 252 -21.73 -10.67 2.27
C ILE A 252 -22.05 -10.99 3.71
N ALA A 253 -21.30 -11.94 4.30
CA ALA A 253 -21.40 -12.33 5.70
C ALA A 253 -20.11 -11.88 6.42
N THR A 254 -20.27 -10.98 7.37
CA THR A 254 -19.20 -10.49 8.26
C THR A 254 -19.24 -11.22 9.60
N GLY A 255 -18.14 -11.20 10.37
CA GLY A 255 -18.01 -12.01 11.58
C GLY A 255 -17.99 -13.51 11.29
N CYS A 256 -17.58 -13.90 10.07
CA CYS A 256 -17.55 -15.27 9.59
C CYS A 256 -16.12 -15.66 9.21
N GLU A 257 -15.43 -16.39 10.09
CA GLU A 257 -14.06 -16.82 9.87
C GLU A 257 -14.02 -18.17 9.16
N VAL A 258 -13.43 -18.22 7.95
CA VAL A 258 -13.17 -19.49 7.25
C VAL A 258 -12.06 -20.24 7.97
N THR A 259 -12.34 -21.49 8.32
CA THR A 259 -11.44 -22.36 9.10
C THR A 259 -10.79 -23.45 8.26
N ALA A 260 -11.47 -23.92 7.20
CA ALA A 260 -10.92 -24.93 6.29
C ALA A 260 -11.57 -24.87 4.90
N ILE A 261 -10.81 -25.32 3.89
CA ILE A 261 -11.25 -25.53 2.51
C ILE A 261 -10.88 -26.96 2.12
N ALA A 262 -11.86 -27.76 1.73
CA ALA A 262 -11.63 -29.06 1.12
C ALA A 262 -12.04 -29.01 -0.35
N THR A 263 -11.21 -29.50 -1.27
CA THR A 263 -11.50 -29.47 -2.70
C THR A 263 -11.04 -30.74 -3.42
N ASP A 264 -11.81 -31.14 -4.42
CA ASP A 264 -11.47 -32.22 -5.38
C ASP A 264 -11.02 -31.67 -6.76
N GLY A 265 -10.87 -30.34 -6.87
CA GLY A 265 -10.53 -29.64 -8.12
C GLY A 265 -11.75 -29.27 -8.98
N THR A 266 -12.94 -29.77 -8.66
CA THR A 266 -14.19 -29.50 -9.40
C THR A 266 -15.21 -28.79 -8.52
N SER A 267 -15.29 -29.22 -7.25
CA SER A 267 -16.12 -28.65 -6.19
C SER A 267 -15.29 -28.41 -4.95
N ALA A 268 -15.78 -27.56 -4.07
CA ALA A 268 -15.14 -27.31 -2.78
C ALA A 268 -16.20 -27.21 -1.68
N GLU A 269 -15.80 -27.64 -0.50
CA GLU A 269 -16.49 -27.40 0.76
C GLU A 269 -15.71 -26.36 1.56
N VAL A 270 -16.39 -25.29 1.98
CA VAL A 270 -15.82 -24.22 2.79
C VAL A 270 -16.45 -24.25 4.17
N ARG A 271 -15.62 -24.50 5.17
CA ARG A 271 -16.02 -24.50 6.59
C ARG A 271 -15.69 -23.15 7.21
N TYR A 272 -16.61 -22.60 7.97
CA TYR A 272 -16.45 -21.31 8.63
C TYR A 272 -17.18 -21.27 9.97
N GLU A 273 -16.71 -20.41 10.86
CA GLU A 273 -17.30 -20.13 12.16
C GLU A 273 -17.90 -18.72 12.15
N GLY A 274 -19.15 -18.60 12.59
CA GLY A 274 -19.88 -17.34 12.75
C GLY A 274 -20.65 -17.30 14.07
N GLU A 275 -21.51 -16.29 14.27
CA GLU A 275 -22.30 -16.14 15.51
C GLU A 275 -23.15 -17.40 15.84
N ALA A 276 -23.62 -18.11 14.83
CA ALA A 276 -24.41 -19.32 15.00
C ALA A 276 -23.56 -20.59 15.22
N GLY A 277 -22.24 -20.45 15.34
CA GLY A 277 -21.27 -21.54 15.42
C GLY A 277 -20.75 -22.01 14.06
N GLU A 278 -20.19 -23.24 14.04
CA GLU A 278 -19.60 -23.82 12.84
C GLU A 278 -20.66 -24.09 11.76
N SER A 279 -20.33 -23.72 10.54
CA SER A 279 -21.18 -23.87 9.35
C SER A 279 -20.34 -24.31 8.16
N THR A 280 -21.02 -24.88 7.16
CA THR A 280 -20.38 -25.37 5.93
C THR A 280 -21.20 -24.94 4.73
N THR A 281 -20.51 -24.53 3.66
CA THR A 281 -21.13 -24.21 2.36
C THR A 281 -20.36 -24.87 1.22
N ALA A 282 -21.08 -25.25 0.17
CA ALA A 282 -20.47 -25.81 -1.03
C ALA A 282 -20.25 -24.72 -2.09
N ALA A 283 -19.19 -24.86 -2.89
CA ALA A 283 -18.89 -23.94 -4.00
C ALA A 283 -18.29 -24.68 -5.19
N ARG A 284 -18.53 -24.17 -6.40
CA ARG A 284 -17.77 -24.61 -7.59
C ARG A 284 -16.36 -24.05 -7.60
N HIS A 285 -16.22 -22.79 -7.21
CA HIS A 285 -14.93 -22.10 -7.13
C HIS A 285 -14.79 -21.43 -5.77
N VAL A 286 -13.56 -21.39 -5.25
CA VAL A 286 -13.20 -20.63 -4.06
C VAL A 286 -12.15 -19.59 -4.45
N LEU A 287 -12.43 -18.32 -4.20
CA LEU A 287 -11.48 -17.23 -4.38
C LEU A 287 -10.97 -16.76 -3.02
N VAL A 288 -9.66 -16.71 -2.85
CA VAL A 288 -9.05 -16.41 -1.56
C VAL A 288 -8.37 -15.03 -1.61
N GLY A 289 -8.95 -14.08 -0.89
CA GLY A 289 -8.40 -12.72 -0.71
C GLY A 289 -7.34 -12.62 0.38
N ALA A 290 -7.15 -13.70 1.15
CA ALA A 290 -6.09 -13.81 2.14
C ALA A 290 -4.73 -14.13 1.51
N ALA A 291 -3.68 -14.06 2.32
CA ALA A 291 -2.32 -14.34 1.89
C ALA A 291 -2.13 -15.82 1.49
N PRO A 292 -1.14 -16.13 0.60
CA PRO A 292 -0.82 -17.52 0.23
C PRO A 292 -0.53 -18.44 1.42
N ARG A 293 0.09 -17.92 2.49
CA ARG A 293 0.29 -18.66 3.74
C ARG A 293 -1.03 -19.06 4.40
N GLU A 294 -2.01 -18.17 4.42
CA GLU A 294 -3.33 -18.46 4.98
C GLU A 294 -4.11 -19.42 4.09
N LEU A 295 -3.99 -19.30 2.77
CA LEU A 295 -4.56 -20.28 1.85
C LEU A 295 -4.00 -21.69 2.12
N ALA A 296 -2.67 -21.83 2.26
CA ALA A 296 -2.05 -23.11 2.60
C ALA A 296 -2.60 -23.68 3.93
N ARG A 297 -2.72 -22.84 4.97
CA ARG A 297 -3.32 -23.24 6.25
C ARG A 297 -4.76 -23.74 6.08
N LEU A 298 -5.58 -23.02 5.31
CA LEU A 298 -6.98 -23.39 5.06
C LEU A 298 -7.12 -24.71 4.30
N LEU A 299 -6.16 -25.04 3.44
CA LEU A 299 -6.11 -26.29 2.67
C LEU A 299 -5.42 -27.43 3.43
N GLY A 300 -4.85 -27.18 4.62
CA GLY A 300 -4.04 -28.16 5.33
C GLY A 300 -2.70 -28.48 4.64
N GLU A 301 -2.12 -27.50 3.95
CA GLU A 301 -0.90 -27.61 3.17
C GLU A 301 0.28 -26.89 3.84
N GLU A 302 1.49 -27.24 3.42
CA GLU A 302 2.69 -26.54 3.85
C GLU A 302 2.69 -25.08 3.33
N PRO A 303 3.03 -24.11 4.19
CA PRO A 303 3.08 -22.72 3.79
C PRO A 303 4.24 -22.47 2.81
N PRO A 304 4.10 -21.49 1.89
CA PRO A 304 5.19 -21.11 1.00
C PRO A 304 6.40 -20.59 1.77
N ALA A 305 7.60 -20.95 1.31
CA ALA A 305 8.88 -20.49 1.85
C ALA A 305 9.59 -19.58 0.82
N PRO A 306 10.36 -18.58 1.28
CA PRO A 306 10.52 -18.15 2.67
C PRO A 306 9.24 -17.51 3.23
N PRO A 307 9.10 -17.39 4.57
CA PRO A 307 7.97 -16.67 5.16
C PRO A 307 8.01 -15.19 4.75
N ALA A 308 6.85 -14.64 4.42
CA ALA A 308 6.74 -13.21 4.13
C ALA A 308 7.03 -12.39 5.39
N GLU A 309 7.70 -11.25 5.22
CA GLU A 309 8.02 -10.32 6.30
C GLU A 309 7.65 -8.90 5.86
N GLY A 310 6.84 -8.19 6.66
CA GLY A 310 6.59 -6.76 6.52
C GLY A 310 7.74 -5.95 7.10
N ALA A 311 7.88 -4.70 6.65
CA ALA A 311 9.02 -3.88 7.00
C ALA A 311 8.63 -2.42 7.32
N GLN A 312 7.45 -2.22 7.91
CA GLN A 312 6.91 -0.89 8.13
C GLN A 312 6.42 -0.64 9.56
N LEU A 313 6.67 0.55 10.06
CA LEU A 313 5.94 1.12 11.21
C LEU A 313 4.82 2.01 10.67
N LYS A 314 3.57 1.76 11.08
CA LYS A 314 2.44 2.60 10.69
C LYS A 314 2.02 3.47 11.86
N VAL A 315 2.03 4.81 11.68
CA VAL A 315 1.58 5.75 12.72
C VAL A 315 0.47 6.63 12.17
N ASN A 316 -0.59 6.82 12.95
CA ASN A 316 -1.65 7.77 12.68
C ASN A 316 -1.72 8.80 13.81
N MET A 317 -1.86 10.07 13.47
CA MET A 317 -1.95 11.18 14.42
C MET A 317 -3.09 12.12 14.04
N LEU A 318 -3.72 12.72 15.04
CA LEU A 318 -4.56 13.90 14.86
C LEU A 318 -3.90 15.08 15.57
N LEU A 319 -3.74 16.17 14.83
CA LEU A 319 -3.13 17.41 15.30
C LEU A 319 -4.17 18.50 15.45
N ARG A 320 -4.03 19.37 16.45
CA ARG A 320 -4.82 20.60 16.59
C ARG A 320 -4.40 21.65 15.56
N ARG A 321 -3.18 21.57 15.04
CA ARG A 321 -2.61 22.43 14.01
C ARG A 321 -1.38 21.76 13.40
N LEU A 322 -0.95 22.18 12.24
CA LEU A 322 0.35 21.79 11.70
C LEU A 322 1.49 22.39 12.53
N PRO A 323 2.61 21.66 12.70
CA PRO A 323 3.82 22.20 13.30
C PRO A 323 4.49 23.21 12.37
N ALA A 324 5.19 24.19 12.94
CA ALA A 324 6.05 25.08 12.17
C ALA A 324 7.35 24.36 11.77
N LEU A 325 7.86 24.64 10.56
CA LEU A 325 9.11 24.07 10.06
C LEU A 325 10.31 24.93 10.48
N ARG A 326 11.49 24.31 10.63
CA ARG A 326 12.77 25.01 10.76
C ARG A 326 13.21 25.62 9.42
N ASP A 327 12.89 24.98 8.30
CA ASP A 327 13.00 25.62 6.98
C ASP A 327 11.88 26.66 6.83
N ARG A 328 12.24 27.95 6.94
CA ARG A 328 11.30 29.06 6.88
C ARG A 328 10.96 29.49 5.44
N GLU A 329 11.57 28.88 4.45
CA GLU A 329 11.32 29.17 3.04
C GLU A 329 10.13 28.37 2.47
N VAL A 330 9.63 27.36 3.21
CA VAL A 330 8.52 26.52 2.80
C VAL A 330 7.38 26.61 3.82
N ASP A 331 6.17 26.86 3.32
CA ASP A 331 4.98 26.87 4.16
C ASP A 331 4.67 25.44 4.64
N PRO A 332 4.38 25.21 5.93
CA PRO A 332 4.02 23.90 6.44
C PRO A 332 2.86 23.24 5.68
N ARG A 333 1.86 24.01 5.24
CA ARG A 333 0.74 23.48 4.44
C ARG A 333 1.20 22.95 3.09
N GLU A 334 2.19 23.59 2.46
CA GLU A 334 2.79 23.08 1.22
C GLU A 334 3.61 21.82 1.49
N ALA A 335 4.49 21.84 2.48
CA ALA A 335 5.35 20.72 2.83
C ALA A 335 4.56 19.43 3.17
N PHE A 336 3.46 19.55 3.94
CA PHE A 336 2.64 18.43 4.35
C PHE A 336 1.49 18.10 3.37
N SER A 337 1.30 18.86 2.30
CA SER A 337 0.28 18.54 1.28
C SER A 337 0.73 17.45 0.29
N GLY A 338 2.03 17.20 0.19
CA GLY A 338 2.65 16.07 -0.48
C GLY A 338 3.13 15.01 0.50
N THR A 339 4.04 14.15 0.06
CA THR A 339 4.78 13.26 0.92
C THR A 339 5.87 14.04 1.64
N PHE A 340 5.84 14.07 2.96
CA PHE A 340 6.89 14.67 3.78
C PHE A 340 7.84 13.53 4.21
N HIS A 341 9.07 13.53 3.73
CA HIS A 341 10.05 12.50 4.00
C HIS A 341 10.97 12.89 5.16
N ILE A 342 11.36 11.93 6.00
CA ILE A 342 12.39 12.12 7.03
C ILE A 342 13.41 10.98 6.95
N ALA A 343 14.69 11.32 7.17
CA ALA A 343 15.82 10.39 7.13
C ALA A 343 15.92 9.58 5.82
N GLU A 344 15.51 10.13 4.71
CA GLU A 344 15.46 9.45 3.41
C GLU A 344 16.56 9.89 2.42
N GLY A 345 17.72 10.38 2.90
CA GLY A 345 18.94 10.40 2.09
C GLY A 345 19.39 8.98 1.71
N TYR A 346 20.04 8.81 0.56
CA TYR A 346 20.46 7.50 0.05
C TYR A 346 21.36 6.74 1.03
N GLY A 347 22.32 7.45 1.62
CA GLY A 347 23.16 6.89 2.68
C GLY A 347 22.39 6.55 3.95
N ALA A 348 21.41 7.38 4.33
CA ALA A 348 20.59 7.13 5.52
C ALA A 348 19.68 5.90 5.35
N LEU A 349 19.12 5.68 4.16
CA LEU A 349 18.35 4.47 3.83
C LEU A 349 19.21 3.21 3.92
N GLU A 350 20.44 3.23 3.40
CA GLU A 350 21.37 2.09 3.50
C GLU A 350 21.80 1.84 4.95
N ASP A 351 22.01 2.88 5.76
CA ASP A 351 22.37 2.74 7.19
C ASP A 351 21.22 2.13 7.98
N ALA A 352 19.99 2.59 7.77
CA ALA A 352 18.81 2.01 8.42
C ALA A 352 18.60 0.55 8.02
N TYR A 353 18.77 0.21 6.72
CA TYR A 353 18.74 -1.17 6.26
C TYR A 353 19.78 -2.04 6.96
N ARG A 354 21.04 -1.58 7.05
CA ARG A 354 22.13 -2.34 7.68
C ARG A 354 21.89 -2.59 9.17
N GLN A 355 21.40 -1.58 9.90
CA GLN A 355 21.03 -1.74 11.31
C GLN A 355 19.91 -2.78 11.48
N ALA A 356 18.83 -2.65 10.71
CA ALA A 356 17.72 -3.58 10.75
C ALA A 356 18.11 -5.01 10.32
N ALA A 357 19.00 -5.15 9.33
CA ALA A 357 19.54 -6.44 8.91
C ALA A 357 20.40 -7.11 10.00
N ALA A 358 21.08 -6.29 10.84
CA ALA A 358 21.82 -6.75 12.01
C ALA A 358 20.93 -7.07 13.23
N GLY A 359 19.61 -6.85 13.14
CA GLY A 359 18.67 -7.06 14.23
C GLY A 359 18.51 -5.87 15.16
N GLU A 360 18.96 -4.68 14.78
CA GLU A 360 18.89 -3.45 15.55
C GLU A 360 17.78 -2.53 15.04
N LEU A 361 17.08 -1.84 15.93
CA LEU A 361 16.16 -0.78 15.53
C LEU A 361 16.93 0.36 14.85
N PRO A 362 16.48 0.86 13.68
CA PRO A 362 17.13 2.00 13.05
C PRO A 362 17.22 3.20 14.00
N HIS A 363 18.41 3.80 14.14
CA HIS A 363 18.62 4.96 14.99
C HIS A 363 17.94 6.23 14.44
N ARG A 364 17.90 6.34 13.11
CA ARG A 364 17.20 7.38 12.35
C ARG A 364 16.21 6.69 11.40
N PRO A 365 14.97 6.39 11.86
CA PRO A 365 14.03 5.61 11.08
C PRO A 365 13.54 6.40 9.86
N PRO A 366 13.82 5.95 8.62
CA PRO A 366 13.30 6.60 7.43
C PRO A 366 11.77 6.47 7.41
N SER A 367 11.08 7.54 7.03
CA SER A 367 9.62 7.53 7.04
C SER A 367 9.01 8.53 6.09
N GLU A 368 7.88 8.15 5.49
CA GLU A 368 6.99 9.01 4.74
C GLU A 368 5.81 9.48 5.59
N ILE A 369 5.41 10.72 5.45
CA ILE A 369 4.31 11.33 6.21
C ILE A 369 3.33 12.00 5.25
N TYR A 370 2.03 11.83 5.48
CA TYR A 370 0.95 12.40 4.68
C TYR A 370 -0.05 13.13 5.54
N CYS A 371 -0.46 14.31 5.12
CA CYS A 371 -1.57 15.05 5.71
C CYS A 371 -2.80 14.95 4.80
N HIS A 372 -3.59 13.90 4.98
CA HIS A 372 -4.79 13.65 4.17
C HIS A 372 -5.78 14.82 4.22
N SER A 373 -6.01 15.37 5.41
CA SER A 373 -6.99 16.44 5.64
C SER A 373 -6.68 17.76 4.94
N LEU A 374 -5.42 18.01 4.53
CA LEU A 374 -5.08 19.19 3.69
C LEU A 374 -5.68 19.09 2.29
N THR A 375 -5.78 17.89 1.75
CA THR A 375 -6.35 17.65 0.41
C THR A 375 -7.84 17.35 0.50
N ASP A 376 -8.25 16.56 1.51
CA ASP A 376 -9.65 16.20 1.74
C ASP A 376 -10.05 16.39 3.22
N PRO A 377 -10.57 17.56 3.60
CA PRO A 377 -11.00 17.82 4.96
C PRO A 377 -12.30 17.08 5.35
N SER A 378 -12.97 16.38 4.42
CA SER A 378 -14.24 15.66 4.70
C SER A 378 -14.07 14.46 5.64
N ILE A 379 -12.82 14.05 5.90
CA ILE A 379 -12.49 13.03 6.90
C ILE A 379 -12.55 13.55 8.34
N LEU A 380 -12.61 14.87 8.52
CA LEU A 380 -12.80 15.54 9.81
C LEU A 380 -14.25 15.93 10.01
N GLY A 381 -14.72 15.82 11.23
CA GLY A 381 -16.01 16.43 11.61
C GLY A 381 -15.99 17.95 11.39
N PRO A 382 -17.17 18.57 11.12
CA PRO A 382 -17.24 19.98 10.73
C PRO A 382 -16.60 20.94 11.75
N GLU A 383 -16.63 20.61 13.01
CA GLU A 383 -16.04 21.41 14.10
C GLU A 383 -14.50 21.36 14.03
N LEU A 384 -13.93 20.15 13.98
CA LEU A 384 -12.48 19.96 13.87
C LEU A 384 -11.92 20.60 12.60
N ALA A 385 -12.61 20.47 11.46
CA ALA A 385 -12.22 21.10 10.21
C ALA A 385 -12.20 22.63 10.32
N ARG A 386 -13.23 23.24 10.96
CA ARG A 386 -13.32 24.68 11.16
C ARG A 386 -12.24 25.20 12.11
N GLU A 387 -11.85 24.43 13.12
CA GLU A 387 -10.81 24.75 14.09
C GLU A 387 -9.39 24.51 13.54
N GLY A 388 -9.27 23.96 12.34
CA GLY A 388 -7.99 23.79 11.66
C GLY A 388 -7.22 22.52 12.05
N TYR A 389 -7.89 21.53 12.63
CA TYR A 389 -7.28 20.23 12.93
C TYR A 389 -6.76 19.56 11.65
N GLN A 390 -5.72 18.76 11.80
CA GLN A 390 -5.08 18.06 10.68
C GLN A 390 -4.76 16.62 11.05
N THR A 391 -4.86 15.72 10.08
CA THR A 391 -4.42 14.33 10.26
C THR A 391 -3.01 14.17 9.72
N LEU A 392 -2.16 13.42 10.42
CA LEU A 392 -0.92 12.90 9.85
C LEU A 392 -0.93 11.39 9.88
N THR A 393 -0.57 10.78 8.76
CA THR A 393 -0.30 9.36 8.67
C THR A 393 1.16 9.15 8.29
N LEU A 394 1.86 8.27 8.99
CA LEU A 394 3.27 8.00 8.79
C LEU A 394 3.46 6.53 8.44
N PHE A 395 4.37 6.28 7.51
CA PHE A 395 4.81 4.96 7.09
C PHE A 395 6.34 4.89 7.23
N GLY A 396 6.80 4.19 8.26
CA GLY A 396 8.22 3.98 8.51
C GLY A 396 8.77 2.86 7.63
N LEU A 397 10.01 2.98 7.19
CA LEU A 397 10.71 2.03 6.35
C LEU A 397 11.73 1.23 7.18
N HIS A 398 12.20 0.11 6.64
CA HIS A 398 13.26 -0.71 7.21
C HIS A 398 13.02 -1.16 8.66
N THR A 399 11.76 -1.47 8.98
CA THR A 399 11.37 -1.96 10.30
C THR A 399 10.76 -3.36 10.21
N PRO A 400 11.58 -4.39 9.83
CA PRO A 400 11.10 -5.74 9.59
C PRO A 400 10.53 -6.40 10.86
N ALA A 401 9.56 -7.30 10.68
CA ALA A 401 8.80 -7.95 11.75
C ALA A 401 9.67 -8.58 12.84
N ARG A 402 10.83 -9.14 12.46
CA ARG A 402 11.76 -9.79 13.39
C ARG A 402 12.29 -8.86 14.49
N LEU A 403 12.32 -7.53 14.27
CA LEU A 403 12.77 -6.55 15.28
C LEU A 403 11.78 -6.42 16.46
N PHE A 404 10.58 -6.95 16.33
CA PHE A 404 9.51 -6.84 17.32
C PHE A 404 9.17 -8.16 18.01
N THR A 405 9.83 -9.26 17.65
CA THR A 405 9.45 -10.60 18.12
C THR A 405 9.79 -10.85 19.59
N GLU A 406 10.77 -10.17 20.14
CA GLU A 406 11.23 -10.34 21.52
C GLU A 406 10.29 -9.60 22.51
N ASP A 407 10.00 -8.32 22.21
CA ASP A 407 9.05 -7.48 22.94
C ASP A 407 8.44 -6.44 22.00
N ASN A 408 7.27 -6.74 21.46
CA ASN A 408 6.60 -5.87 20.50
C ASN A 408 6.27 -4.48 21.08
N GLU A 409 5.88 -4.40 22.35
CA GLU A 409 5.47 -3.14 22.97
C GLU A 409 6.68 -2.24 23.21
N ALA A 410 7.75 -2.78 23.79
CA ALA A 410 8.98 -2.03 24.04
C ALA A 410 9.64 -1.56 22.73
N ALA A 411 9.74 -2.43 21.72
CA ALA A 411 10.31 -2.11 20.42
C ALA A 411 9.47 -1.04 19.68
N ARG A 412 8.13 -1.18 19.68
CA ARG A 412 7.20 -0.17 19.13
C ARG A 412 7.39 1.19 19.78
N ALA A 413 7.44 1.24 21.11
CA ALA A 413 7.63 2.47 21.86
C ALA A 413 9.00 3.11 21.60
N ALA A 414 10.06 2.31 21.51
CA ALA A 414 11.41 2.78 21.20
C ALA A 414 11.50 3.35 19.78
N LEU A 415 10.98 2.62 18.80
CA LEU A 415 10.99 3.05 17.40
C LEU A 415 10.13 4.29 17.18
N LEU A 416 8.93 4.36 17.79
CA LEU A 416 8.09 5.55 17.72
C LEU A 416 8.81 6.78 18.27
N ARG A 417 9.49 6.67 19.42
CA ARG A 417 10.28 7.78 19.98
C ARG A 417 11.39 8.23 19.02
N ALA A 418 12.14 7.29 18.44
CA ALA A 418 13.19 7.61 17.47
C ALA A 418 12.62 8.30 16.22
N THR A 419 11.49 7.82 15.70
CA THR A 419 10.81 8.40 14.54
C THR A 419 10.31 9.82 14.82
N LEU A 420 9.69 10.06 15.98
CA LEU A 420 9.24 11.41 16.34
C LEU A 420 10.41 12.36 16.58
N ALA A 421 11.52 11.88 17.17
CA ALA A 421 12.73 12.68 17.35
C ALA A 421 13.37 13.08 16.00
N GLU A 422 13.36 12.18 15.01
CA GLU A 422 13.83 12.48 13.65
C GLU A 422 12.92 13.52 12.97
N LEU A 423 11.60 13.41 13.12
CA LEU A 423 10.67 14.44 12.65
C LEU A 423 10.91 15.78 13.31
N ASP A 424 11.03 15.82 14.65
CA ASP A 424 11.25 17.01 15.45
C ASP A 424 12.55 17.75 15.11
N ALA A 425 13.57 17.04 14.59
CA ALA A 425 14.79 17.66 14.11
C ALA A 425 14.54 18.67 12.97
N HIS A 426 13.44 18.54 12.24
CA HIS A 426 13.05 19.44 11.16
C HIS A 426 11.94 20.45 11.54
N LEU A 427 11.36 20.30 12.73
CA LEU A 427 10.29 21.15 13.23
C LEU A 427 10.84 22.23 14.19
N ALA A 428 10.16 23.36 14.27
CA ALA A 428 10.50 24.44 15.20
C ALA A 428 9.99 24.17 16.62
N GLU A 429 9.17 23.16 16.79
CA GLU A 429 8.57 22.72 18.05
C GLU A 429 8.35 21.19 17.99
N PRO A 430 8.29 20.49 19.14
CA PRO A 430 7.98 19.06 19.16
C PRO A 430 6.61 18.78 18.55
N ILE A 431 6.49 17.72 17.72
CA ILE A 431 5.21 17.32 17.14
C ILE A 431 4.17 16.99 18.21
N THR A 432 4.62 16.50 19.36
CA THR A 432 3.76 16.19 20.53
C THR A 432 3.00 17.39 21.04
N ASP A 433 3.54 18.62 20.90
CA ASP A 433 2.86 19.85 21.31
C ASP A 433 1.70 20.22 20.36
N CYS A 434 1.67 19.62 19.17
CA CYS A 434 0.62 19.80 18.20
C CYS A 434 -0.49 18.74 18.30
N LEU A 435 -0.26 17.63 19.02
CA LEU A 435 -1.23 16.54 19.13
C LEU A 435 -2.57 17.00 19.74
N ALA A 436 -3.66 16.51 19.18
CA ALA A 436 -4.96 16.54 19.82
C ALA A 436 -5.02 15.53 20.98
N HIS A 437 -6.03 15.69 21.85
CA HIS A 437 -6.33 14.72 22.89
C HIS A 437 -7.74 14.20 22.69
N ASP A 438 -7.95 12.94 23.01
CA ASP A 438 -9.26 12.29 22.98
C ASP A 438 -10.13 12.67 24.21
N ALA A 439 -11.34 12.10 24.28
CA ALA A 439 -12.25 12.36 25.39
C ALA A 439 -11.72 11.89 26.76
N ASP A 440 -10.75 10.96 26.78
CA ASP A 440 -10.11 10.46 28.00
C ASP A 440 -8.85 11.26 28.34
N GLY A 441 -8.53 12.32 27.59
CA GLY A 441 -7.33 13.14 27.76
C GLY A 441 -6.04 12.50 27.26
N ARG A 442 -6.10 11.44 26.46
CA ARG A 442 -4.92 10.78 25.87
C ARG A 442 -4.54 11.44 24.55
N PRO A 443 -3.23 11.54 24.24
CA PRO A 443 -2.79 12.07 22.96
C PRO A 443 -3.32 11.20 21.81
N CYS A 444 -3.82 11.86 20.75
CA CYS A 444 -4.34 11.20 19.56
C CYS A 444 -3.21 10.73 18.64
N ILE A 445 -2.53 9.66 19.04
CA ILE A 445 -1.48 8.98 18.30
C ILE A 445 -1.62 7.47 18.45
N GLU A 446 -1.54 6.75 17.34
CA GLU A 446 -1.58 5.30 17.28
C GLU A 446 -0.38 4.80 16.45
N ALA A 447 0.38 3.84 16.97
CA ALA A 447 1.48 3.19 16.23
C ALA A 447 1.22 1.68 16.14
N LYS A 448 1.48 1.10 14.96
CA LYS A 448 1.33 -0.34 14.67
C LYS A 448 2.59 -0.88 14.03
N THR A 449 3.06 -1.99 14.57
CA THR A 449 4.20 -2.76 14.05
C THR A 449 3.72 -3.78 13.01
N PRO A 450 4.62 -4.45 12.28
CA PRO A 450 4.26 -5.57 11.43
C PRO A 450 3.53 -6.69 12.20
N LEU A 451 3.88 -6.94 13.47
CA LEU A 451 3.20 -7.97 14.27
C LEU A 451 1.77 -7.57 14.64
N ASP A 452 1.51 -6.28 14.87
CA ASP A 452 0.16 -5.78 15.09
C ASP A 452 -0.71 -5.97 13.84
N LEU A 453 -0.13 -5.76 12.64
CA LEU A 453 -0.83 -5.97 11.36
C LEU A 453 -1.09 -7.45 11.09
N ASP A 454 -0.16 -8.35 11.45
CA ASP A 454 -0.39 -9.80 11.36
C ASP A 454 -1.53 -10.22 12.30
N ALA A 455 -1.54 -9.77 13.54
CA ALA A 455 -2.57 -10.08 14.51
C ALA A 455 -3.96 -9.56 14.10
N GLU A 456 -4.04 -8.30 13.63
CA GLU A 456 -5.32 -7.65 13.30
C GLU A 456 -5.88 -8.11 11.94
N LEU A 457 -5.04 -8.18 10.91
CA LEU A 457 -5.45 -8.39 9.52
C LEU A 457 -5.01 -9.75 8.94
N ARG A 458 -4.24 -10.55 9.68
CA ARG A 458 -3.58 -11.77 9.19
C ARG A 458 -2.71 -11.52 7.95
N LEU A 459 -2.01 -10.39 7.96
CA LEU A 459 -0.95 -10.13 6.99
C LEU A 459 0.32 -10.84 7.46
N PRO A 460 0.82 -11.87 6.77
CA PRO A 460 1.92 -12.69 7.28
C PRO A 460 3.16 -11.87 7.57
N GLY A 461 3.62 -11.88 8.83
CA GLY A 461 4.70 -11.03 9.29
C GLY A 461 4.45 -9.53 9.05
N GLY A 462 3.19 -9.10 8.94
CA GLY A 462 2.80 -7.73 8.60
C GLY A 462 3.06 -7.32 7.16
N ASN A 463 3.39 -8.25 6.25
CA ASN A 463 3.67 -7.92 4.84
C ASN A 463 2.40 -7.42 4.14
N ILE A 464 2.39 -6.13 3.76
CA ILE A 464 1.24 -5.45 3.14
C ILE A 464 0.91 -5.96 1.73
N PHE A 465 1.82 -6.69 1.10
CA PHE A 465 1.63 -7.33 -0.21
C PHE A 465 1.31 -8.82 -0.08
N HIS A 466 1.16 -9.35 1.15
CA HIS A 466 0.93 -10.76 1.49
C HIS A 466 2.13 -11.69 1.20
N ARG A 467 3.04 -11.30 0.36
CA ARG A 467 4.35 -11.89 -0.01
C ARG A 467 5.14 -10.86 -0.80
N ASP A 468 6.36 -11.19 -1.19
CA ASP A 468 7.12 -10.33 -2.11
C ASP A 468 6.36 -10.12 -3.43
N LEU A 469 6.43 -8.88 -3.92
CA LEU A 469 5.86 -8.53 -5.22
C LEU A 469 6.54 -9.32 -6.35
N ALA A 470 5.76 -9.66 -7.36
CA ALA A 470 6.25 -10.29 -8.59
C ALA A 470 6.28 -9.28 -9.74
N PHE A 471 7.16 -9.48 -10.72
CA PHE A 471 7.08 -8.73 -11.97
C PHE A 471 5.78 -9.05 -12.71
N PRO A 472 5.18 -8.09 -13.48
CA PRO A 472 3.86 -8.23 -14.07
C PRO A 472 3.85 -9.05 -15.39
N TYR A 473 4.64 -10.12 -15.45
CA TYR A 473 4.71 -11.06 -16.58
C TYR A 473 4.70 -12.51 -16.09
N ALA A 474 4.40 -13.43 -17.00
CA ALA A 474 4.34 -14.85 -16.68
C ALA A 474 5.71 -15.40 -16.30
N GLN A 475 5.75 -16.13 -15.19
CA GLN A 475 6.87 -16.92 -14.71
C GLN A 475 6.44 -18.38 -14.64
N GLU A 476 7.38 -19.29 -14.40
CA GLU A 476 7.07 -20.70 -14.25
C GLU A 476 5.97 -20.91 -13.16
N GLY A 477 4.92 -21.61 -13.49
CA GLY A 477 3.81 -21.93 -12.58
C GLY A 477 2.79 -20.81 -12.33
N THR A 478 2.88 -19.65 -13.02
CA THR A 478 1.98 -18.51 -12.72
C THR A 478 0.56 -18.60 -13.30
N GLY A 479 0.30 -19.52 -14.24
CA GLY A 479 -0.98 -19.59 -14.95
C GLY A 479 -1.24 -18.38 -15.86
N ARG A 480 -2.44 -18.33 -16.47
CA ARG A 480 -2.81 -17.32 -17.47
C ARG A 480 -3.06 -15.94 -16.87
N TRP A 481 -3.66 -15.89 -15.68
CA TRP A 481 -4.06 -14.64 -15.03
C TRP A 481 -3.18 -14.26 -13.82
N GLY A 482 -2.27 -15.16 -13.39
CA GLY A 482 -1.43 -14.96 -12.22
C GLY A 482 -2.17 -15.05 -10.88
N VAL A 483 -3.31 -15.67 -10.89
CA VAL A 483 -4.20 -15.91 -9.74
C VAL A 483 -4.39 -17.40 -9.46
N GLU A 484 -3.98 -18.23 -10.41
CA GLU A 484 -4.16 -19.67 -10.36
C GLU A 484 -3.32 -20.30 -9.25
N THR A 485 -3.83 -21.38 -8.68
CA THR A 485 -3.13 -22.24 -7.72
C THR A 485 -2.96 -23.63 -8.29
N ARG A 486 -2.41 -24.56 -7.52
CA ARG A 486 -2.34 -25.98 -7.91
C ARG A 486 -3.72 -26.66 -7.98
N HIS A 487 -4.76 -26.07 -7.40
CA HIS A 487 -6.13 -26.55 -7.44
C HIS A 487 -6.92 -25.80 -8.52
N ALA A 488 -7.50 -26.53 -9.44
CA ALA A 488 -8.17 -25.94 -10.62
C ALA A 488 -9.33 -24.97 -10.29
N ASN A 489 -9.98 -25.18 -9.14
CA ASN A 489 -11.14 -24.40 -8.68
C ASN A 489 -10.86 -23.51 -7.47
N VAL A 490 -9.59 -23.39 -7.02
CA VAL A 490 -9.18 -22.46 -5.95
C VAL A 490 -8.20 -21.44 -6.49
N LEU A 491 -8.54 -20.16 -6.40
CA LEU A 491 -7.78 -19.05 -6.98
C LEU A 491 -7.42 -18.02 -5.92
N LEU A 492 -6.29 -17.35 -6.07
CA LEU A 492 -5.96 -16.16 -5.29
C LEU A 492 -6.68 -14.94 -5.88
N CYS A 493 -7.34 -14.15 -5.06
CA CYS A 493 -7.89 -12.85 -5.48
C CYS A 493 -7.38 -11.69 -4.62
N GLY A 494 -6.41 -11.92 -3.73
CA GLY A 494 -5.80 -10.93 -2.84
C GLY A 494 -4.46 -10.38 -3.35
N ALA A 495 -3.82 -9.56 -2.51
CA ALA A 495 -2.54 -8.90 -2.82
C ALA A 495 -1.40 -9.91 -3.11
N GLY A 496 -1.50 -11.15 -2.65
CA GLY A 496 -0.54 -12.22 -2.95
C GLY A 496 -0.61 -12.82 -4.36
N ALA A 497 -1.52 -12.40 -5.25
CA ALA A 497 -1.51 -12.76 -6.66
C ALA A 497 -0.34 -12.10 -7.41
N VAL A 498 0.00 -12.58 -8.62
CA VAL A 498 1.18 -12.09 -9.38
C VAL A 498 1.15 -10.58 -9.61
N ARG A 499 -0.01 -9.98 -9.90
CA ARG A 499 -0.17 -8.53 -10.08
C ARG A 499 -0.89 -7.91 -8.89
N GLY A 500 -0.61 -8.44 -7.70
CA GLY A 500 -1.10 -7.92 -6.44
C GLY A 500 -0.29 -6.73 -5.94
N GLY A 501 -0.68 -6.23 -4.80
CA GLY A 501 -0.08 -5.08 -4.15
C GLY A 501 -0.89 -3.80 -4.33
N GLY A 502 -0.80 -2.94 -3.34
CA GLY A 502 -1.58 -1.71 -3.27
C GLY A 502 -3.10 -1.91 -3.22
N VAL A 503 -3.84 -0.81 -3.19
CA VAL A 503 -5.30 -0.83 -3.28
C VAL A 503 -5.69 -0.69 -4.76
N SER A 504 -5.74 -1.81 -5.48
CA SER A 504 -5.87 -1.83 -6.93
C SER A 504 -7.15 -2.50 -7.46
N GLY A 505 -7.66 -3.52 -6.77
CA GLY A 505 -8.74 -4.36 -7.31
C GLY A 505 -8.31 -5.29 -8.45
N ILE A 506 -7.06 -5.18 -8.93
CA ILE A 506 -6.53 -5.96 -10.07
C ILE A 506 -6.60 -7.47 -9.80
N PRO A 507 -6.10 -8.00 -8.65
CA PRO A 507 -6.22 -9.43 -8.37
C PRO A 507 -7.66 -9.93 -8.38
N GLY A 508 -8.58 -9.14 -7.84
CA GLY A 508 -10.00 -9.48 -7.83
C GLY A 508 -10.61 -9.54 -9.23
N HIS A 509 -10.30 -8.54 -10.07
CA HIS A 509 -10.69 -8.53 -11.49
C HIS A 509 -10.15 -9.77 -12.21
N ASN A 510 -8.85 -10.04 -12.07
CA ASN A 510 -8.19 -11.12 -12.79
C ASN A 510 -8.71 -12.50 -12.35
N ALA A 511 -8.98 -12.69 -11.05
CA ALA A 511 -9.61 -13.91 -10.55
C ALA A 511 -11.05 -14.10 -11.11
N ALA A 512 -11.81 -13.02 -11.19
CA ALA A 512 -13.13 -13.07 -11.82
C ALA A 512 -13.05 -13.44 -13.31
N MET A 513 -12.09 -12.85 -14.05
CA MET A 513 -11.90 -13.19 -15.48
C MET A 513 -11.46 -14.64 -15.66
N ALA A 514 -10.60 -15.17 -14.79
CA ALA A 514 -10.19 -16.58 -14.80
C ALA A 514 -11.40 -17.52 -14.61
N VAL A 515 -12.27 -17.25 -13.62
CA VAL A 515 -13.51 -18.05 -13.39
C VAL A 515 -14.48 -17.95 -14.56
N LEU A 516 -14.55 -16.80 -15.23
CA LEU A 516 -15.45 -16.59 -16.39
C LEU A 516 -14.89 -17.14 -17.70
N GLY A 517 -13.67 -17.68 -17.72
CA GLY A 517 -13.03 -18.25 -18.92
C GLY A 517 -12.69 -17.21 -20.01
N LYS A 518 -12.40 -15.97 -19.60
CA LYS A 518 -12.10 -14.86 -20.52
C LYS A 518 -10.62 -14.69 -20.81
#